data_e4773a5441b9e10bba240c0b59888fa5
#
_entry.id   e4773a5441b9e10bba240c0b59888fa5
#
_cell.length_a   1.000
_cell.length_b   1.000
_cell.length_c   1.000
_cell.angle_alpha   90.00
_cell.angle_beta   90.00
_cell.angle_gamma   90.00
#
_symmetry.space_group_name_H-M   'P 1'
#
loop_
_entity.id
_entity.type
_entity.pdbx_description
1 polymer ?
#
loop_
_entity_poly.entity_id
_entity_poly.type
_entity_poly.pdbx_seq_one_letter_code
_entity_poly.pdbx_strand_id
1 'polypeptide(L)'
;MRKNRKFLGSYDEIEEIWKRYVQEKTHQNCVDYDDLLLKALKLFNDNPAILKKESERFRWVLVDEFQDTNVLQFRLVEMLSSVHGNLIVVGDDAQSIYSFRGARFENVYDFLAAKDAKIFKIQTNYRSTPQIVELINTIVPEDSIEKQLRAVRMSGPIPVVAETWDNLEEASFVAQRIQEHIDDGIDPESIAVLYRSHYHSLELQMEMDKRKMNFTLYSGPRFTETAHVKDILSVLKVIENPLDQISWGRSLRLFPGVGNATSLRIIQGITAAVNDGHKPVDVVSSHVSNRVKLDKMVSLFGDIGEEEPPSEIIRRFYTDFYGDYLDEKFQDARERRMDVERMIEIAGRYKSISDLLEDLAVSEKIDIERESAEKQPSVVLTTVHQAKGLEWEVVFILAVNPGDFPNSMAIIEGSLSEEERIFYVAVTRAKDYLYILRQKGGRSRPMIGNRYVFRSGHDFVEKLPKDCFERWDVSWDF
;
A
#
# COMPACT_ATOMS: atom_id res chain seq x y z
N MET A 1 1.55 -1.87 -22.17
CA MET A 1 2.86 -1.27 -22.49
C MET A 1 2.82 0.14 -23.09
N ARG A 2 1.75 0.63 -23.72
CA ARG A 2 1.74 1.98 -24.34
C ARG A 2 1.48 3.18 -23.40
N LYS A 3 1.12 2.99 -22.12
CA LYS A 3 0.71 4.08 -21.21
C LYS A 3 1.81 4.68 -20.32
N ASN A 4 3.00 4.05 -20.19
CA ASN A 4 4.09 4.56 -19.35
C ASN A 4 5.26 5.12 -20.18
N ARG A 5 5.01 6.19 -20.94
CA ARG A 5 6.01 6.81 -21.82
C ARG A 5 7.12 7.62 -21.12
N LYS A 6 7.12 7.77 -19.80
CA LYS A 6 8.08 8.66 -19.11
C LYS A 6 9.37 8.00 -18.61
N PHE A 7 9.46 6.66 -18.61
CA PHE A 7 10.56 5.96 -17.94
C PHE A 7 11.51 5.17 -18.84
N LEU A 8 11.29 5.10 -20.14
CA LEU A 8 11.98 4.13 -20.95
C LEU A 8 12.66 4.83 -22.12
N GLY A 9 13.94 4.50 -22.36
CA GLY A 9 14.66 4.78 -23.58
C GLY A 9 13.87 4.44 -24.84
N SER A 10 14.41 4.60 -26.00
CA SER A 10 13.70 4.30 -27.26
C SER A 10 13.11 2.88 -27.22
N TYR A 11 11.99 2.66 -27.90
CA TYR A 11 11.38 1.32 -28.04
C TYR A 11 12.40 0.25 -28.45
N ASP A 12 13.39 0.64 -29.26
CA ASP A 12 14.45 -0.22 -29.76
C ASP A 12 15.39 -0.70 -28.64
N GLU A 13 15.71 0.15 -27.66
CA GLU A 13 16.55 -0.24 -26.51
C GLU A 13 15.84 -1.26 -25.61
N ILE A 14 14.53 -1.06 -25.37
CA ILE A 14 13.74 -2.01 -24.57
C ILE A 14 13.66 -3.36 -25.29
N GLU A 15 13.43 -3.34 -26.60
CA GLU A 15 13.36 -4.55 -27.40
C GLU A 15 14.71 -5.29 -27.39
N GLU A 16 15.83 -4.57 -27.44
CA GLU A 16 17.16 -5.17 -27.36
C GLU A 16 17.43 -5.78 -25.99
N ILE A 17 17.10 -5.06 -24.90
CA ILE A 17 17.22 -5.59 -23.54
C ILE A 17 16.37 -6.85 -23.37
N TRP A 18 15.12 -6.81 -23.84
CA TRP A 18 14.21 -7.97 -23.77
C TRP A 18 14.76 -9.16 -24.57
N LYS A 19 15.29 -8.96 -25.77
CA LYS A 19 15.91 -10.01 -26.58
C LYS A 19 17.10 -10.65 -25.86
N ARG A 20 17.99 -9.83 -25.27
CA ARG A 20 19.14 -10.32 -24.48
C ARG A 20 18.68 -11.10 -23.25
N TYR A 21 17.68 -10.61 -22.54
CA TYR A 21 17.11 -11.29 -21.39
C TYR A 21 16.56 -12.68 -21.77
N VAL A 22 15.78 -12.77 -22.84
CA VAL A 22 15.26 -14.05 -23.35
C VAL A 22 16.37 -15.00 -23.79
N GLN A 23 17.41 -14.48 -24.48
CA GLN A 23 18.57 -15.29 -24.88
C GLN A 23 19.32 -15.84 -23.66
N GLU A 24 19.52 -15.02 -22.64
CA GLU A 24 20.23 -15.41 -21.42
C GLU A 24 19.43 -16.47 -20.63
N LYS A 25 18.12 -16.30 -20.47
CA LYS A 25 17.26 -17.34 -19.90
C LYS A 25 17.39 -18.67 -20.63
N THR A 26 17.41 -18.61 -21.97
CA THR A 26 17.52 -19.82 -22.80
C THR A 26 18.89 -20.48 -22.65
N HIS A 27 19.96 -19.68 -22.61
CA HIS A 27 21.34 -20.17 -22.41
C HIS A 27 21.52 -20.83 -21.03
N GLN A 28 20.91 -20.25 -20.00
CA GLN A 28 20.96 -20.79 -18.63
C GLN A 28 19.95 -21.91 -18.38
N ASN A 29 19.13 -22.28 -19.36
CA ASN A 29 18.02 -23.23 -19.24
C ASN A 29 17.06 -22.86 -18.08
N CYS A 30 16.77 -21.57 -17.93
CA CYS A 30 15.90 -21.01 -16.91
C CYS A 30 14.59 -20.52 -17.52
N VAL A 31 13.56 -20.42 -16.67
CA VAL A 31 12.24 -19.83 -16.97
C VAL A 31 11.87 -18.86 -15.85
N ASP A 32 11.18 -17.78 -16.19
CA ASP A 32 10.52 -16.94 -15.22
C ASP A 32 9.03 -17.32 -15.08
N TYR A 33 8.31 -16.65 -14.17
CA TYR A 33 6.89 -16.97 -13.93
C TYR A 33 6.00 -16.75 -15.15
N ASP A 34 6.27 -15.73 -15.97
CA ASP A 34 5.52 -15.50 -17.21
C ASP A 34 5.76 -16.60 -18.24
N ASP A 35 7.00 -17.11 -18.30
CA ASP A 35 7.34 -18.23 -19.16
C ASP A 35 6.54 -19.50 -18.82
N LEU A 36 6.19 -19.73 -17.56
CA LEU A 36 5.41 -20.90 -17.16
C LEU A 36 4.07 -20.96 -17.92
N LEU A 37 3.38 -19.82 -18.00
CA LEU A 37 2.12 -19.72 -18.74
C LEU A 37 2.34 -19.73 -20.25
N LEU A 38 3.24 -18.88 -20.74
CA LEU A 38 3.47 -18.71 -22.18
C LEU A 38 3.99 -19.99 -22.83
N LYS A 39 4.94 -20.69 -22.19
CA LYS A 39 5.49 -21.95 -22.71
C LYS A 39 4.50 -23.09 -22.62
N ALA A 40 3.65 -23.15 -21.57
CA ALA A 40 2.59 -24.13 -21.49
C ALA A 40 1.57 -23.95 -22.62
N LEU A 41 1.10 -22.72 -22.85
CA LEU A 41 0.20 -22.39 -23.94
C LEU A 41 0.82 -22.73 -25.31
N LYS A 42 2.08 -22.37 -25.51
CA LYS A 42 2.81 -22.71 -26.74
C LYS A 42 2.93 -24.22 -26.93
N LEU A 43 3.31 -24.96 -25.90
CA LEU A 43 3.41 -26.42 -25.93
C LEU A 43 2.10 -27.06 -26.39
N PHE A 44 0.97 -26.62 -25.82
CA PHE A 44 -0.34 -27.15 -26.15
C PHE A 44 -0.81 -26.75 -27.56
N ASN A 45 -0.52 -25.52 -28.00
CA ASN A 45 -0.82 -25.11 -29.38
C ASN A 45 0.00 -25.88 -30.42
N ASP A 46 1.29 -26.08 -30.17
CA ASP A 46 2.20 -26.73 -31.12
C ASP A 46 2.05 -28.27 -31.11
N ASN A 47 1.48 -28.84 -30.03
CA ASN A 47 1.38 -30.28 -29.84
C ASN A 47 -0.03 -30.74 -29.42
N PRO A 48 -1.01 -30.82 -30.32
CA PRO A 48 -2.39 -31.20 -29.99
C PRO A 48 -2.51 -32.57 -29.29
N ALA A 49 -1.58 -33.50 -29.57
CA ALA A 49 -1.56 -34.81 -28.90
C ALA A 49 -1.22 -34.70 -27.40
N ILE A 50 -0.32 -33.78 -27.03
CA ILE A 50 0.00 -33.48 -25.64
C ILE A 50 -1.20 -32.81 -24.96
N LEU A 51 -1.79 -31.81 -25.60
CA LEU A 51 -3.00 -31.17 -25.11
C LEU A 51 -4.11 -32.15 -24.83
N LYS A 52 -4.38 -33.05 -25.82
CA LYS A 52 -5.40 -34.09 -25.67
C LYS A 52 -5.12 -34.97 -24.46
N LYS A 53 -3.88 -35.47 -24.34
CA LYS A 53 -3.46 -36.31 -23.22
C LYS A 53 -3.65 -35.62 -21.87
N GLU A 54 -3.23 -34.33 -21.72
CA GLU A 54 -3.37 -33.62 -20.47
C GLU A 54 -4.82 -33.22 -20.17
N SER A 55 -5.62 -32.88 -21.19
CA SER A 55 -7.05 -32.66 -21.03
C SER A 55 -7.81 -33.90 -20.59
N GLU A 56 -7.51 -35.08 -21.18
CA GLU A 56 -8.12 -36.38 -20.83
C GLU A 56 -7.72 -36.88 -19.44
N ARG A 57 -6.64 -36.33 -18.86
CA ARG A 57 -6.17 -36.68 -17.51
C ARG A 57 -7.15 -36.26 -16.41
N PHE A 58 -7.91 -35.21 -16.65
CA PHE A 58 -8.89 -34.67 -15.71
C PHE A 58 -10.30 -34.88 -16.25
N ARG A 59 -11.24 -35.24 -15.39
CA ARG A 59 -12.67 -35.32 -15.78
C ARG A 59 -13.36 -33.95 -15.63
N TRP A 60 -12.86 -33.12 -14.74
CA TRP A 60 -13.37 -31.79 -14.42
C TRP A 60 -12.21 -30.84 -14.21
N VAL A 61 -12.37 -29.61 -14.66
CA VAL A 61 -11.50 -28.49 -14.33
C VAL A 61 -12.32 -27.54 -13.45
N LEU A 62 -11.82 -27.25 -12.25
CA LEU A 62 -12.45 -26.32 -11.33
C LEU A 62 -11.50 -25.15 -11.10
N VAL A 63 -12.00 -23.93 -11.23
CA VAL A 63 -11.22 -22.70 -11.07
C VAL A 63 -11.88 -21.87 -10.00
N ASP A 64 -11.13 -21.60 -8.94
CA ASP A 64 -11.53 -20.66 -7.89
C ASP A 64 -10.96 -19.27 -8.15
N GLU A 65 -11.54 -18.23 -7.54
CA GLU A 65 -11.16 -16.82 -7.69
C GLU A 65 -11.06 -16.41 -9.18
N PHE A 66 -12.01 -16.89 -10.00
CA PHE A 66 -11.94 -16.74 -11.45
C PHE A 66 -11.88 -15.27 -11.92
N GLN A 67 -12.43 -14.32 -11.17
CA GLN A 67 -12.38 -12.88 -11.44
C GLN A 67 -10.95 -12.31 -11.42
N ASP A 68 -9.98 -13.02 -10.81
CA ASP A 68 -8.58 -12.59 -10.74
C ASP A 68 -7.72 -13.19 -11.85
N THR A 69 -8.32 -13.98 -12.76
CA THR A 69 -7.58 -14.59 -13.87
C THR A 69 -7.25 -13.57 -14.95
N ASN A 70 -6.04 -13.67 -15.50
CA ASN A 70 -5.68 -12.95 -16.71
C ASN A 70 -6.06 -13.74 -17.97
N VAL A 71 -5.94 -13.09 -19.14
CA VAL A 71 -6.30 -13.69 -20.43
C VAL A 71 -5.55 -15.00 -20.73
N LEU A 72 -4.26 -15.09 -20.35
CA LEU A 72 -3.44 -16.28 -20.60
C LEU A 72 -3.87 -17.43 -19.69
N GLN A 73 -4.17 -17.15 -18.42
CA GLN A 73 -4.69 -18.15 -17.48
C GLN A 73 -6.05 -18.68 -17.94
N PHE A 74 -6.95 -17.79 -18.35
CA PHE A 74 -8.25 -18.19 -18.86
C PHE A 74 -8.10 -19.10 -20.10
N ARG A 75 -7.25 -18.71 -21.06
CA ARG A 75 -6.98 -19.54 -22.24
C ARG A 75 -6.41 -20.92 -21.90
N LEU A 76 -5.52 -21.00 -20.91
CA LEU A 76 -4.97 -22.27 -20.43
C LEU A 76 -6.07 -23.18 -19.86
N VAL A 77 -6.99 -22.62 -19.08
CA VAL A 77 -8.16 -23.31 -18.51
C VAL A 77 -9.07 -23.84 -19.63
N GLU A 78 -9.35 -23.03 -20.66
CA GLU A 78 -10.14 -23.46 -21.82
C GLU A 78 -9.49 -24.62 -22.57
N MET A 79 -8.17 -24.56 -22.78
CA MET A 79 -7.43 -25.66 -23.44
C MET A 79 -7.49 -26.95 -22.63
N LEU A 80 -7.26 -26.87 -21.30
CA LEU A 80 -7.31 -28.05 -20.43
C LEU A 80 -8.71 -28.68 -20.35
N SER A 81 -9.77 -27.91 -20.53
CA SER A 81 -11.15 -28.43 -20.56
C SER A 81 -11.65 -28.77 -21.95
N SER A 82 -10.87 -28.57 -23.03
CA SER A 82 -11.31 -28.60 -24.41
C SER A 82 -11.86 -29.95 -24.90
N VAL A 83 -11.39 -31.09 -24.36
CA VAL A 83 -11.82 -32.43 -24.79
C VAL A 83 -13.16 -32.80 -24.16
N HIS A 84 -13.38 -32.52 -22.89
CA HIS A 84 -14.57 -32.98 -22.17
C HIS A 84 -15.60 -31.86 -21.92
N GLY A 85 -15.21 -30.57 -22.01
CA GLY A 85 -16.08 -29.42 -21.77
C GLY A 85 -16.53 -29.22 -20.33
N ASN A 86 -16.06 -30.06 -19.39
CA ASN A 86 -16.47 -29.98 -17.97
C ASN A 86 -15.62 -28.95 -17.23
N LEU A 87 -16.12 -27.74 -17.19
CA LEU A 87 -15.46 -26.60 -16.55
C LEU A 87 -16.42 -25.96 -15.56
N ILE A 88 -15.98 -25.80 -14.31
CA ILE A 88 -16.67 -25.06 -13.27
C ILE A 88 -15.75 -23.90 -12.86
N VAL A 89 -16.30 -22.70 -12.86
CA VAL A 89 -15.61 -21.52 -12.37
C VAL A 89 -16.37 -20.95 -11.18
N VAL A 90 -15.65 -20.57 -10.16
CA VAL A 90 -16.19 -19.93 -8.95
C VAL A 90 -15.51 -18.58 -8.78
N GLY A 91 -16.26 -17.55 -8.47
CA GLY A 91 -15.70 -16.23 -8.28
C GLY A 91 -16.74 -15.22 -7.86
N ASP A 92 -16.26 -14.06 -7.48
CA ASP A 92 -17.05 -12.88 -7.12
C ASP A 92 -16.47 -11.67 -7.88
N ASP A 93 -17.13 -11.26 -8.95
CA ASP A 93 -16.71 -10.14 -9.80
C ASP A 93 -16.67 -8.80 -9.05
N ALA A 94 -17.47 -8.64 -7.99
CA ALA A 94 -17.37 -7.50 -7.07
C ALA A 94 -16.08 -7.50 -6.23
N GLN A 95 -15.33 -8.60 -6.18
CA GLN A 95 -14.04 -8.70 -5.49
C GLN A 95 -12.84 -8.67 -6.44
N SER A 96 -13.01 -8.29 -7.72
CA SER A 96 -11.90 -8.16 -8.67
C SER A 96 -11.13 -6.86 -8.43
N ILE A 97 -9.98 -6.96 -7.74
CA ILE A 97 -9.14 -5.82 -7.33
C ILE A 97 -7.67 -5.94 -7.79
N TYR A 98 -7.39 -6.84 -8.75
CA TYR A 98 -6.03 -7.07 -9.26
C TYR A 98 -5.87 -6.71 -10.74
N SER A 99 -6.63 -5.73 -11.24
CA SER A 99 -6.52 -5.24 -12.63
C SER A 99 -5.10 -4.77 -12.95
N PHE A 100 -4.39 -4.16 -11.99
CA PHE A 100 -3.00 -3.72 -12.12
C PHE A 100 -2.01 -4.88 -12.33
N ARG A 101 -2.38 -6.12 -11.97
CA ARG A 101 -1.63 -7.36 -12.26
C ARG A 101 -2.08 -8.05 -13.54
N GLY A 102 -2.98 -7.42 -14.30
CA GLY A 102 -3.53 -7.96 -15.55
C GLY A 102 -4.73 -8.90 -15.36
N ALA A 103 -5.29 -8.98 -14.15
CA ALA A 103 -6.58 -9.62 -13.96
C ALA A 103 -7.65 -8.93 -14.80
N ARG A 104 -8.57 -9.72 -15.35
CA ARG A 104 -9.60 -9.23 -16.23
C ARG A 104 -10.95 -9.80 -15.80
N PHE A 105 -11.71 -9.01 -15.06
CA PHE A 105 -13.03 -9.45 -14.57
C PHE A 105 -14.01 -9.75 -15.70
N GLU A 106 -13.82 -9.14 -16.88
CA GLU A 106 -14.60 -9.43 -18.08
C GLU A 106 -14.47 -10.88 -18.54
N ASN A 107 -13.42 -11.62 -18.12
CA ASN A 107 -13.31 -13.06 -18.37
C ASN A 107 -14.56 -13.82 -17.88
N VAL A 108 -15.21 -13.35 -16.82
CA VAL A 108 -16.45 -13.94 -16.29
C VAL A 108 -17.56 -13.81 -17.34
N TYR A 109 -17.72 -12.62 -17.89
CA TYR A 109 -18.76 -12.35 -18.91
C TYR A 109 -18.44 -13.05 -20.24
N ASP A 110 -17.16 -13.04 -20.66
CA ASP A 110 -16.70 -13.77 -21.85
C ASP A 110 -16.99 -15.26 -21.71
N PHE A 111 -16.74 -15.84 -20.53
CA PHE A 111 -17.05 -17.26 -20.24
C PHE A 111 -18.54 -17.54 -20.31
N LEU A 112 -19.39 -16.70 -19.72
CA LEU A 112 -20.83 -16.85 -19.74
C LEU A 112 -21.40 -16.77 -21.15
N ALA A 113 -20.90 -15.85 -21.97
CA ALA A 113 -21.37 -15.67 -23.35
C ALA A 113 -20.92 -16.80 -24.29
N ALA A 114 -19.70 -17.33 -24.11
CA ALA A 114 -19.10 -18.28 -25.04
C ALA A 114 -19.51 -19.74 -24.79
N LYS A 115 -19.92 -20.09 -23.57
CA LYS A 115 -20.06 -21.50 -23.14
C LYS A 115 -21.48 -21.97 -22.86
N ASP A 116 -22.49 -21.13 -23.08
CA ASP A 116 -23.87 -21.43 -22.63
C ASP A 116 -23.91 -21.89 -21.15
N ALA A 117 -23.13 -21.18 -20.33
CA ALA A 117 -22.85 -21.59 -18.97
C ALA A 117 -24.07 -21.36 -18.06
N LYS A 118 -24.29 -22.29 -17.12
CA LYS A 118 -25.33 -22.15 -16.10
C LYS A 118 -24.78 -21.39 -14.92
N ILE A 119 -25.46 -20.32 -14.51
CA ILE A 119 -25.11 -19.51 -13.36
C ILE A 119 -25.83 -20.03 -12.12
N PHE A 120 -25.06 -20.27 -11.07
CA PHE A 120 -25.57 -20.57 -9.73
C PHE A 120 -25.08 -19.49 -8.77
N LYS A 121 -26.00 -18.82 -8.05
CA LYS A 121 -25.67 -17.77 -7.10
C LYS A 121 -25.59 -18.34 -5.69
N ILE A 122 -24.43 -18.25 -5.05
CA ILE A 122 -24.25 -18.57 -3.63
C ILE A 122 -24.51 -17.27 -2.85
N GLN A 123 -25.69 -17.15 -2.24
CA GLN A 123 -26.14 -15.93 -1.59
C GLN A 123 -26.19 -16.02 -0.07
N THR A 124 -25.95 -17.20 0.49
CA THR A 124 -25.91 -17.39 1.95
C THR A 124 -24.56 -16.96 2.50
N ASN A 125 -24.57 -15.94 3.37
CA ASN A 125 -23.38 -15.45 4.03
C ASN A 125 -23.29 -16.05 5.45
N TYR A 126 -22.22 -16.80 5.70
CA TYR A 126 -21.91 -17.44 6.98
C TYR A 126 -20.90 -16.65 7.82
N ARG A 127 -20.30 -15.61 7.24
CA ARG A 127 -19.22 -14.83 7.85
C ARG A 127 -19.74 -13.73 8.75
N SER A 128 -20.59 -12.86 8.22
CA SER A 128 -20.93 -11.58 8.82
C SER A 128 -22.30 -11.59 9.48
N THR A 129 -22.49 -10.70 10.46
CA THR A 129 -23.80 -10.44 11.09
C THR A 129 -24.80 -9.86 10.09
N PRO A 130 -26.12 -9.97 10.33
CA PRO A 130 -27.14 -9.39 9.46
C PRO A 130 -26.95 -7.90 9.18
N GLN A 131 -26.52 -7.11 10.17
CA GLN A 131 -26.30 -5.67 10.04
C GLN A 131 -25.16 -5.34 9.05
N ILE A 132 -24.08 -6.11 9.12
CA ILE A 132 -22.96 -5.95 8.18
C ILE A 132 -23.38 -6.42 6.77
N VAL A 133 -24.15 -7.53 6.66
CA VAL A 133 -24.64 -8.03 5.36
C VAL A 133 -25.61 -7.05 4.71
N GLU A 134 -26.44 -6.37 5.50
CA GLU A 134 -27.32 -5.30 5.00
C GLU A 134 -26.49 -4.17 4.36
N LEU A 135 -25.46 -3.68 5.06
CA LEU A 135 -24.54 -2.69 4.50
C LEU A 135 -23.81 -3.19 3.24
N ILE A 136 -23.30 -4.44 3.25
CA ILE A 136 -22.64 -5.05 2.08
C ILE A 136 -23.56 -5.04 0.85
N ASN A 137 -24.85 -5.36 1.01
CA ASN A 137 -25.80 -5.38 -0.10
C ASN A 137 -26.02 -3.99 -0.73
N THR A 138 -25.77 -2.90 0.00
CA THR A 138 -25.93 -1.53 -0.52
C THR A 138 -24.71 -1.01 -1.29
N ILE A 139 -23.56 -1.67 -1.15
CA ILE A 139 -22.29 -1.25 -1.75
C ILE A 139 -21.77 -2.23 -2.83
N VAL A 140 -22.62 -3.16 -3.28
CA VAL A 140 -22.28 -4.01 -4.43
C VAL A 140 -22.07 -3.11 -5.65
N PRO A 141 -20.92 -3.18 -6.35
CA PRO A 141 -20.67 -2.35 -7.52
C PRO A 141 -21.72 -2.57 -8.60
N GLU A 142 -22.20 -1.47 -9.21
CA GLU A 142 -23.30 -1.50 -10.18
C GLU A 142 -23.02 -2.33 -11.44
N ASP A 143 -21.74 -2.43 -11.81
CA ASP A 143 -21.28 -3.22 -12.96
C ASP A 143 -20.99 -4.70 -12.61
N SER A 144 -21.39 -5.16 -11.42
CA SER A 144 -21.27 -6.53 -10.98
C SER A 144 -22.51 -7.37 -11.26
N ILE A 145 -22.36 -8.70 -11.27
CA ILE A 145 -23.50 -9.63 -11.35
C ILE A 145 -24.41 -9.40 -10.14
N GLU A 146 -25.66 -9.05 -10.39
CA GLU A 146 -26.64 -8.79 -9.35
C GLU A 146 -26.73 -9.95 -8.34
N LYS A 147 -26.58 -9.64 -7.07
CA LYS A 147 -26.65 -10.57 -5.95
C LYS A 147 -27.26 -9.93 -4.72
N GLN A 148 -27.91 -10.77 -3.89
CA GLN A 148 -28.47 -10.36 -2.61
C GLN A 148 -28.01 -11.36 -1.55
N LEU A 149 -27.07 -10.95 -0.70
CA LEU A 149 -26.56 -11.79 0.36
C LEU A 149 -27.57 -11.89 1.51
N ARG A 150 -27.62 -13.07 2.17
CA ARG A 150 -28.48 -13.37 3.31
C ARG A 150 -27.63 -13.94 4.44
N ALA A 151 -27.60 -13.24 5.56
CA ALA A 151 -26.89 -13.70 6.74
C ALA A 151 -27.64 -14.86 7.41
N VAL A 152 -26.88 -15.79 8.00
CA VAL A 152 -27.41 -16.87 8.84
C VAL A 152 -26.94 -16.76 10.30
N ARG A 153 -26.04 -15.82 10.59
CA ARG A 153 -25.57 -15.54 11.95
C ARG A 153 -26.62 -14.77 12.74
N MET A 154 -26.47 -14.78 14.07
CA MET A 154 -27.29 -13.95 14.96
C MET A 154 -27.01 -12.46 14.73
N SER A 155 -27.97 -11.62 15.10
CA SER A 155 -27.80 -10.16 15.09
C SER A 155 -26.59 -9.74 15.90
N GLY A 156 -25.83 -8.81 15.36
CA GLY A 156 -24.69 -8.18 16.00
C GLY A 156 -24.88 -6.66 16.10
N PRO A 157 -23.83 -5.92 16.44
CA PRO A 157 -23.86 -4.46 16.46
C PRO A 157 -24.04 -3.88 15.06
N ILE A 158 -24.60 -2.67 15.01
CA ILE A 158 -24.71 -1.90 13.77
C ILE A 158 -23.31 -1.39 13.40
N PRO A 159 -22.92 -1.43 12.11
CA PRO A 159 -21.69 -0.79 11.64
C PRO A 159 -21.57 0.67 12.06
N VAL A 160 -20.39 1.13 12.35
CA VAL A 160 -20.14 2.51 12.81
C VAL A 160 -19.37 3.29 11.76
N VAL A 161 -19.83 4.50 11.44
CA VAL A 161 -19.05 5.52 10.76
C VAL A 161 -18.57 6.52 11.79
N ALA A 162 -17.27 6.53 12.09
CA ALA A 162 -16.67 7.46 13.04
C ALA A 162 -16.05 8.65 12.31
N GLU A 163 -16.46 9.85 12.67
CA GLU A 163 -15.98 11.11 12.09
C GLU A 163 -14.99 11.80 13.04
N THR A 164 -13.78 12.02 12.53
CA THR A 164 -12.66 12.63 13.26
C THR A 164 -12.22 13.95 12.60
N TRP A 165 -11.52 14.80 13.31
CA TRP A 165 -11.00 16.05 12.75
C TRP A 165 -9.75 15.85 11.89
N ASP A 166 -8.88 14.95 12.33
CA ASP A 166 -7.62 14.64 11.64
C ASP A 166 -7.20 13.18 11.90
N ASN A 167 -6.03 12.81 11.36
CA ASN A 167 -5.53 11.46 11.48
C ASN A 167 -4.95 11.13 12.85
N LEU A 168 -4.60 12.12 13.68
CA LEU A 168 -4.17 11.84 15.06
C LEU A 168 -5.37 11.42 15.90
N GLU A 169 -6.48 12.13 15.76
CA GLU A 169 -7.72 11.78 16.42
C GLU A 169 -8.23 10.43 15.91
N GLU A 170 -8.14 10.17 14.59
CA GLU A 170 -8.44 8.87 14.02
C GLU A 170 -7.58 7.76 14.66
N ALA A 171 -6.27 7.95 14.72
CA ALA A 171 -5.34 6.98 15.30
C ALA A 171 -5.62 6.74 16.78
N SER A 172 -5.86 7.81 17.56
CA SER A 172 -6.15 7.70 18.98
C SER A 172 -7.47 7.00 19.24
N PHE A 173 -8.53 7.32 18.49
CA PHE A 173 -9.84 6.66 18.56
C PHE A 173 -9.72 5.16 18.23
N VAL A 174 -9.05 4.81 17.13
CA VAL A 174 -8.88 3.41 16.72
C VAL A 174 -8.09 2.64 17.77
N ALA A 175 -6.96 3.16 18.26
CA ALA A 175 -6.17 2.50 19.30
C ALA A 175 -6.97 2.31 20.61
N GLN A 176 -7.79 3.28 21.00
CA GLN A 176 -8.67 3.14 22.15
C GLN A 176 -9.72 2.06 21.93
N ARG A 177 -10.40 2.06 20.78
CA ARG A 177 -11.44 1.04 20.49
C ARG A 177 -10.85 -0.37 20.40
N ILE A 178 -9.64 -0.51 19.85
CA ILE A 178 -8.91 -1.78 19.85
C ILE A 178 -8.66 -2.25 21.30
N GLN A 179 -8.19 -1.36 22.18
CA GLN A 179 -7.96 -1.72 23.59
C GLN A 179 -9.25 -2.17 24.28
N GLU A 180 -10.35 -1.46 24.05
CA GLU A 180 -11.65 -1.82 24.62
C GLU A 180 -12.11 -3.20 24.15
N HIS A 181 -11.95 -3.54 22.87
CA HIS A 181 -12.26 -4.88 22.35
C HIS A 181 -11.38 -5.98 22.98
N ILE A 182 -10.08 -5.69 23.18
CA ILE A 182 -9.16 -6.61 23.85
C ILE A 182 -9.58 -6.81 25.31
N ASP A 183 -9.94 -5.74 26.02
CA ASP A 183 -10.40 -5.77 27.41
C ASP A 183 -11.73 -6.53 27.54
N ASP A 184 -12.60 -6.49 26.52
CA ASP A 184 -13.83 -7.28 26.39
C ASP A 184 -13.56 -8.75 26.03
N GLY A 185 -12.30 -9.15 25.84
CA GLY A 185 -11.87 -10.54 25.63
C GLY A 185 -11.74 -10.97 24.17
N ILE A 186 -11.76 -10.04 23.21
CA ILE A 186 -11.49 -10.36 21.80
C ILE A 186 -9.98 -10.56 21.62
N ASP A 187 -9.61 -11.66 20.95
CA ASP A 187 -8.22 -11.95 20.63
C ASP A 187 -7.65 -10.85 19.72
N PRO A 188 -6.49 -10.24 20.03
CA PRO A 188 -5.83 -9.27 19.15
C PRO A 188 -5.66 -9.75 17.72
N GLU A 189 -5.41 -11.03 17.46
CA GLU A 189 -5.29 -11.60 16.12
C GLU A 189 -6.62 -11.62 15.35
N SER A 190 -7.75 -11.48 16.05
CA SER A 190 -9.10 -11.34 15.49
C SER A 190 -9.48 -9.88 15.17
N ILE A 191 -8.58 -8.93 15.37
CA ILE A 191 -8.77 -7.50 15.10
C ILE A 191 -7.88 -7.07 13.92
N ALA A 192 -8.48 -6.44 12.91
CA ALA A 192 -7.73 -5.90 11.79
C ALA A 192 -8.03 -4.42 11.51
N VAL A 193 -6.99 -3.72 11.11
CA VAL A 193 -7.09 -2.36 10.59
C VAL A 193 -6.69 -2.37 9.12
N LEU A 194 -7.64 -2.00 8.27
CA LEU A 194 -7.50 -2.01 6.82
C LEU A 194 -7.33 -0.58 6.29
N TYR A 195 -6.46 -0.42 5.31
CA TYR A 195 -6.21 0.87 4.68
C TYR A 195 -5.93 0.72 3.18
N ARG A 196 -6.20 1.80 2.43
CA ARG A 196 -5.99 1.81 0.98
C ARG A 196 -4.50 1.87 0.61
N SER A 197 -3.72 2.62 1.35
CA SER A 197 -2.28 2.81 1.18
C SER A 197 -1.56 2.82 2.52
N HIS A 198 -0.29 2.40 2.54
CA HIS A 198 0.49 2.25 3.78
C HIS A 198 0.56 3.52 4.64
N TYR A 199 0.69 4.69 4.00
CA TYR A 199 0.81 5.95 4.71
C TYR A 199 -0.42 6.31 5.56
N HIS A 200 -1.60 5.71 5.32
CA HIS A 200 -2.78 5.92 6.16
C HIS A 200 -2.65 5.32 7.56
N SER A 201 -1.79 4.32 7.73
CA SER A 201 -1.62 3.64 9.02
C SER A 201 -0.53 4.24 9.90
N LEU A 202 0.19 5.25 9.43
CA LEU A 202 1.40 5.71 10.10
C LEU A 202 1.14 6.29 11.48
N GLU A 203 0.18 7.20 11.62
CA GLU A 203 -0.16 7.77 12.91
C GLU A 203 -0.70 6.71 13.87
N LEU A 204 -1.44 5.73 13.33
CA LEU A 204 -1.89 4.63 14.14
C LEU A 204 -0.73 3.75 14.63
N GLN A 205 0.26 3.47 13.78
CA GLN A 205 1.46 2.74 14.21
C GLN A 205 2.17 3.49 15.35
N MET A 206 2.38 4.79 15.21
CA MET A 206 3.00 5.63 16.25
C MET A 206 2.17 5.64 17.55
N GLU A 207 0.84 5.74 17.44
CA GLU A 207 -0.06 5.75 18.60
C GLU A 207 -0.09 4.40 19.31
N MET A 208 -0.11 3.28 18.55
CA MET A 208 -0.05 1.92 19.10
C MET A 208 1.29 1.66 19.79
N ASP A 209 2.40 2.12 19.21
CA ASP A 209 3.72 2.02 19.84
C ASP A 209 3.78 2.81 21.15
N LYS A 210 3.28 4.03 21.17
CA LYS A 210 3.15 4.86 22.36
C LYS A 210 2.37 4.17 23.49
N ARG A 211 1.28 3.47 23.13
CA ARG A 211 0.45 2.69 24.07
C ARG A 211 1.00 1.28 24.34
N LYS A 212 2.13 0.89 23.72
CA LYS A 212 2.74 -0.45 23.82
C LYS A 212 1.80 -1.57 23.36
N MET A 213 0.94 -1.28 22.40
CA MET A 213 0.04 -2.26 21.79
C MET A 213 0.77 -3.06 20.71
N ASN A 214 0.67 -4.38 20.73
CA ASN A 214 1.30 -5.23 19.74
C ASN A 214 0.51 -5.23 18.43
N PHE A 215 1.21 -5.03 17.30
CA PHE A 215 0.62 -5.16 15.97
C PHE A 215 1.60 -5.81 14.99
N THR A 216 1.04 -6.43 13.95
CA THR A 216 1.79 -7.02 12.85
C THR A 216 1.37 -6.38 11.53
N LEU A 217 2.36 -5.97 10.72
CA LEU A 217 2.12 -5.50 9.36
C LEU A 217 2.16 -6.68 8.39
N TYR A 218 1.06 -6.95 7.71
CA TYR A 218 1.04 -7.98 6.64
C TYR A 218 1.57 -7.45 5.31
N SER A 219 1.73 -6.16 5.16
CA SER A 219 2.01 -5.49 3.89
C SER A 219 3.36 -4.77 3.86
N GLY A 220 4.46 -5.50 4.04
CA GLY A 220 5.80 -4.95 3.86
C GLY A 220 6.46 -4.40 5.14
N PRO A 221 7.60 -3.72 5.03
CA PRO A 221 8.31 -3.14 6.15
C PRO A 221 7.50 -1.99 6.77
N ARG A 222 7.75 -1.70 8.03
CA ARG A 222 7.20 -0.52 8.70
C ARG A 222 7.58 0.75 7.95
N PHE A 223 6.78 1.79 8.11
CA PHE A 223 7.02 3.05 7.44
C PHE A 223 8.44 3.58 7.69
N THR A 224 8.87 3.59 8.96
CA THR A 224 10.22 4.03 9.35
C THR A 224 11.34 3.14 8.81
N GLU A 225 11.03 1.91 8.41
CA GLU A 225 11.99 0.95 7.85
C GLU A 225 12.13 1.04 6.35
N THR A 226 11.21 1.71 5.67
CA THR A 226 11.27 1.88 4.22
C THR A 226 12.49 2.67 3.79
N ALA A 227 13.04 2.33 2.62
CA ALA A 227 14.29 2.91 2.16
C ALA A 227 14.25 4.45 2.07
N HIS A 228 13.17 4.99 1.50
CA HIS A 228 13.02 6.44 1.29
C HIS A 228 12.83 7.22 2.60
N VAL A 229 12.12 6.65 3.58
CA VAL A 229 11.99 7.25 4.90
C VAL A 229 13.32 7.23 5.64
N LYS A 230 14.05 6.10 5.62
CA LYS A 230 15.41 6.01 6.18
C LYS A 230 16.37 7.00 5.52
N ASP A 231 16.22 7.28 4.22
CA ASP A 231 17.05 8.27 3.52
C ASP A 231 16.80 9.68 4.08
N ILE A 232 15.55 10.06 4.24
CA ILE A 232 15.16 11.36 4.82
C ILE A 232 15.61 11.47 6.28
N LEU A 233 15.32 10.44 7.08
CA LEU A 233 15.75 10.40 8.49
C LEU A 233 17.27 10.51 8.63
N SER A 234 18.03 9.92 7.71
CA SER A 234 19.49 10.04 7.76
C SER A 234 19.96 11.49 7.57
N VAL A 235 19.28 12.28 6.76
CA VAL A 235 19.57 13.71 6.59
C VAL A 235 19.25 14.48 7.87
N LEU A 236 18.08 14.24 8.49
CA LEU A 236 17.73 14.88 9.74
C LEU A 236 18.71 14.50 10.88
N LYS A 237 19.08 13.22 10.98
CA LYS A 237 19.99 12.70 12.00
C LYS A 237 21.38 13.35 11.91
N VAL A 238 21.92 13.60 10.71
CA VAL A 238 23.23 14.27 10.58
C VAL A 238 23.18 15.78 10.82
N ILE A 239 22.00 16.40 10.66
CA ILE A 239 21.80 17.80 11.04
C ILE A 239 21.77 17.92 12.57
N GLU A 240 21.02 17.06 13.26
CA GLU A 240 20.92 17.01 14.70
C GLU A 240 22.23 16.58 15.38
N ASN A 241 22.85 15.51 14.86
CA ASN A 241 24.12 15.02 15.36
C ASN A 241 25.16 14.87 14.23
N PRO A 242 26.01 15.87 14.00
CA PRO A 242 27.04 15.84 12.97
C PRO A 242 28.10 14.72 13.13
N LEU A 243 28.15 14.03 14.26
CA LEU A 243 29.05 12.91 14.51
C LEU A 243 28.43 11.54 14.18
N ASP A 244 27.16 11.49 13.73
CA ASP A 244 26.51 10.24 13.31
C ASP A 244 27.07 9.74 11.97
N GLN A 245 28.12 8.92 12.03
CA GLN A 245 28.82 8.38 10.86
C GLN A 245 27.95 7.45 10.01
N ILE A 246 27.00 6.74 10.63
CA ILE A 246 26.10 5.80 9.94
C ILE A 246 25.13 6.59 9.06
N SER A 247 24.52 7.61 9.62
CA SER A 247 23.59 8.48 8.89
C SER A 247 24.29 9.31 7.81
N TRP A 248 25.51 9.78 8.04
CA TRP A 248 26.37 10.35 7.00
C TRP A 248 26.65 9.35 5.88
N GLY A 249 26.98 8.11 6.22
CA GLY A 249 27.23 7.06 5.25
C GLY A 249 26.05 6.79 4.34
N ARG A 250 24.83 6.96 4.85
CA ARG A 250 23.60 6.81 4.08
C ARG A 250 23.32 8.05 3.23
N SER A 251 23.25 9.23 3.85
CA SER A 251 22.87 10.48 3.19
C SER A 251 23.83 10.87 2.08
N LEU A 252 25.14 10.73 2.26
CA LEU A 252 26.13 11.03 1.21
C LEU A 252 25.99 10.14 -0.02
N ARG A 253 25.67 8.87 0.14
CA ARG A 253 25.53 7.92 -0.99
C ARG A 253 24.28 8.12 -1.84
N LEU A 254 23.37 8.97 -1.44
CA LEU A 254 22.24 9.39 -2.28
C LEU A 254 22.72 10.23 -3.48
N PHE A 255 23.88 10.89 -3.35
CA PHE A 255 24.35 11.82 -4.35
C PHE A 255 25.24 11.17 -5.42
N PRO A 256 25.09 11.57 -6.69
CA PRO A 256 25.89 11.01 -7.78
C PRO A 256 27.40 11.18 -7.57
N GLY A 257 28.14 10.11 -7.83
CA GLY A 257 29.61 10.10 -7.72
C GLY A 257 30.14 9.80 -6.32
N VAL A 258 29.26 9.61 -5.32
CA VAL A 258 29.66 9.25 -3.96
C VAL A 258 29.53 7.74 -3.74
N GLY A 259 30.63 7.02 -3.88
CA GLY A 259 30.76 5.60 -3.51
C GLY A 259 31.24 5.42 -2.07
N ASN A 260 31.37 4.17 -1.62
CA ASN A 260 31.78 3.84 -0.25
C ASN A 260 33.12 4.49 0.17
N ALA A 261 34.14 4.45 -0.70
CA ALA A 261 35.45 5.04 -0.39
C ALA A 261 35.40 6.58 -0.27
N THR A 262 34.61 7.24 -1.13
CA THR A 262 34.41 8.69 -1.09
C THR A 262 33.63 9.08 0.17
N SER A 263 32.55 8.38 0.46
CA SER A 263 31.75 8.59 1.66
C SER A 263 32.59 8.48 2.94
N LEU A 264 33.36 7.41 3.09
CA LEU A 264 34.24 7.22 4.26
C LEU A 264 35.25 8.35 4.43
N ARG A 265 35.85 8.84 3.34
CA ARG A 265 36.82 9.96 3.38
C ARG A 265 36.14 11.25 3.86
N ILE A 266 34.94 11.53 3.33
CA ILE A 266 34.16 12.70 3.75
C ILE A 266 33.79 12.61 5.23
N ILE A 267 33.31 11.45 5.69
CA ILE A 267 32.95 11.22 7.09
C ILE A 267 34.14 11.43 8.03
N GLN A 268 35.32 10.92 7.67
CA GLN A 268 36.55 11.14 8.47
C GLN A 268 36.90 12.64 8.55
N GLY A 269 36.76 13.35 7.42
CA GLY A 269 36.97 14.80 7.39
C GLY A 269 35.97 15.57 8.24
N ILE A 270 34.68 15.20 8.18
CA ILE A 270 33.62 15.79 9.02
C ILE A 270 33.92 15.56 10.50
N THR A 271 34.26 14.31 10.89
CA THR A 271 34.56 13.98 12.29
C THR A 271 35.70 14.82 12.83
N ALA A 272 36.78 14.98 12.04
CA ALA A 272 37.91 15.83 12.43
C ALA A 272 37.50 17.29 12.55
N ALA A 273 36.78 17.84 11.53
CA ALA A 273 36.37 19.23 11.50
C ALA A 273 35.40 19.59 12.66
N VAL A 274 34.45 18.73 12.97
CA VAL A 274 33.51 18.96 14.09
C VAL A 274 34.24 18.96 15.44
N ASN A 275 35.22 18.06 15.65
CA ASN A 275 36.03 18.04 16.84
C ASN A 275 36.89 19.33 16.98
N ASP A 276 37.27 19.95 15.87
CA ASP A 276 38.01 21.22 15.83
C ASP A 276 37.09 22.47 15.83
N GLY A 277 35.78 22.28 15.99
CA GLY A 277 34.76 23.37 16.04
C GLY A 277 34.34 23.93 14.68
N HIS A 278 34.64 23.24 13.60
CA HIS A 278 34.23 23.63 12.22
C HIS A 278 32.89 23.00 11.83
N LYS A 279 32.22 23.60 10.84
CA LYS A 279 30.94 23.10 10.35
C LYS A 279 31.11 21.94 9.35
N PRO A 280 30.25 20.90 9.40
CA PRO A 280 30.28 19.79 8.42
C PRO A 280 30.22 20.24 6.95
N VAL A 281 29.46 21.31 6.68
CA VAL A 281 29.26 21.86 5.33
C VAL A 281 30.57 22.28 4.65
N ASP A 282 31.55 22.77 5.42
CA ASP A 282 32.85 23.18 4.90
C ASP A 282 33.62 21.98 4.32
N VAL A 283 33.56 20.84 5.00
CA VAL A 283 34.16 19.58 4.53
C VAL A 283 33.41 19.05 3.29
N VAL A 284 32.08 19.01 3.35
CA VAL A 284 31.27 18.53 2.22
C VAL A 284 31.52 19.39 0.96
N SER A 285 31.61 20.73 1.12
CA SER A 285 31.85 21.65 0.01
C SER A 285 33.23 21.43 -0.62
N SER A 286 34.26 21.11 0.17
CA SER A 286 35.60 20.84 -0.34
C SER A 286 35.70 19.59 -1.25
N HIS A 287 34.72 18.69 -1.19
CA HIS A 287 34.63 17.47 -1.99
C HIS A 287 33.75 17.60 -3.24
N VAL A 288 33.10 18.75 -3.45
CA VAL A 288 32.33 19.03 -4.67
C VAL A 288 33.27 19.05 -5.89
N SER A 289 32.89 18.33 -6.93
CA SER A 289 33.68 18.27 -8.18
C SER A 289 32.80 17.85 -9.36
N ASN A 290 33.36 17.86 -10.57
CA ASN A 290 32.66 17.38 -11.76
C ASN A 290 32.16 15.92 -11.65
N ARG A 291 32.78 15.09 -10.80
CA ARG A 291 32.44 13.68 -10.55
C ARG A 291 31.56 13.49 -9.31
N VAL A 292 31.72 14.33 -8.29
CA VAL A 292 31.03 14.25 -7.00
C VAL A 292 30.07 15.41 -6.91
N LYS A 293 28.78 15.13 -7.04
CA LYS A 293 27.70 16.12 -7.12
C LYS A 293 27.05 16.32 -5.76
N LEU A 294 27.69 17.08 -4.89
CA LEU A 294 27.20 17.40 -3.55
C LEU A 294 26.67 18.83 -3.41
N ASP A 295 26.54 19.55 -4.50
CA ASP A 295 26.08 20.96 -4.51
C ASP A 295 24.74 21.15 -3.78
N LYS A 296 23.80 20.24 -4.04
CA LYS A 296 22.47 20.29 -3.42
C LYS A 296 22.54 20.04 -1.91
N MET A 297 23.42 19.17 -1.47
CA MET A 297 23.67 18.92 -0.03
C MET A 297 24.32 20.13 0.63
N VAL A 298 25.29 20.75 -0.03
CA VAL A 298 25.94 21.96 0.47
C VAL A 298 24.91 23.11 0.61
N SER A 299 24.07 23.31 -0.39
CA SER A 299 22.97 24.29 -0.30
C SER A 299 22.03 23.99 0.85
N LEU A 300 21.56 22.74 0.98
CA LEU A 300 20.67 22.33 2.06
C LEU A 300 21.25 22.68 3.44
N PHE A 301 22.51 22.28 3.71
CA PHE A 301 23.16 22.50 5.00
C PHE A 301 23.58 23.96 5.24
N GLY A 302 23.86 24.72 4.16
CA GLY A 302 24.22 26.14 4.26
C GLY A 302 23.03 27.04 4.61
N ASP A 303 21.83 26.62 4.23
CA ASP A 303 20.60 27.41 4.35
C ASP A 303 19.75 27.04 5.55
N ILE A 304 20.16 26.09 6.40
CA ILE A 304 19.41 25.68 7.59
C ILE A 304 19.56 26.75 8.69
N GLY A 305 18.41 27.32 9.08
CA GLY A 305 18.33 28.23 10.24
C GLY A 305 18.36 27.45 11.56
N GLU A 306 18.80 28.12 12.65
CA GLU A 306 18.91 27.50 13.99
C GLU A 306 17.59 26.96 14.55
N GLU A 307 16.45 27.50 14.13
CA GLU A 307 15.09 27.11 14.58
C GLU A 307 14.20 26.65 13.43
N GLU A 308 14.78 26.12 12.34
CA GLU A 308 13.99 25.71 11.19
C GLU A 308 13.21 24.42 11.49
N PRO A 309 11.87 24.38 11.29
CA PRO A 309 11.07 23.19 11.56
C PRO A 309 11.50 22.00 10.70
N PRO A 310 11.47 20.77 11.23
CA PRO A 310 11.88 19.57 10.47
C PRO A 310 11.07 19.39 9.18
N SER A 311 9.82 19.82 9.13
CA SER A 311 8.99 19.76 7.92
C SER A 311 9.53 20.62 6.77
N GLU A 312 10.09 21.79 7.06
CA GLU A 312 10.65 22.67 6.02
C GLU A 312 11.98 22.13 5.49
N ILE A 313 12.79 21.52 6.36
CA ILE A 313 14.04 20.87 5.98
C ILE A 313 13.72 19.68 5.04
N ILE A 314 12.76 18.82 5.42
CA ILE A 314 12.34 17.68 4.59
C ILE A 314 11.76 18.19 3.26
N ARG A 315 10.91 19.21 3.28
CA ARG A 315 10.30 19.80 2.08
C ARG A 315 11.35 20.30 1.11
N ARG A 316 12.36 21.05 1.58
CA ARG A 316 13.46 21.57 0.78
C ARG A 316 14.30 20.44 0.20
N PHE A 317 14.72 19.48 1.02
CA PHE A 317 15.46 18.30 0.56
C PHE A 317 14.69 17.53 -0.52
N TYR A 318 13.39 17.35 -0.32
CA TYR A 318 12.52 16.68 -1.29
C TYR A 318 12.40 17.46 -2.60
N THR A 319 12.11 18.75 -2.52
CA THR A 319 11.87 19.60 -3.69
C THR A 319 13.14 19.80 -4.53
N ASP A 320 14.28 20.02 -3.87
CA ASP A 320 15.53 20.38 -4.55
C ASP A 320 16.31 19.18 -5.06
N PHE A 321 16.11 18.01 -4.46
CA PHE A 321 16.91 16.84 -4.81
C PHE A 321 16.14 15.52 -4.79
N TYR A 322 15.50 15.17 -3.67
CA TYR A 322 15.07 13.81 -3.40
C TYR A 322 13.88 13.37 -4.27
N GLY A 323 13.06 14.32 -4.72
CA GLY A 323 11.95 14.04 -5.63
C GLY A 323 12.40 13.46 -6.97
N ASP A 324 13.45 14.09 -7.57
CA ASP A 324 14.06 13.59 -8.82
C ASP A 324 14.78 12.25 -8.58
N TYR A 325 15.47 12.10 -7.45
CA TYR A 325 16.11 10.85 -7.05
C TYR A 325 15.12 9.69 -6.95
N LEU A 326 13.92 9.92 -6.37
CA LEU A 326 12.87 8.91 -6.30
C LEU A 326 12.44 8.45 -7.70
N ASP A 327 12.23 9.39 -8.62
CA ASP A 327 11.82 9.09 -9.99
C ASP A 327 12.86 8.29 -10.77
N GLU A 328 14.13 8.57 -10.53
CA GLU A 328 15.24 7.86 -11.20
C GLU A 328 15.50 6.47 -10.59
N LYS A 329 15.29 6.32 -9.29
CA LYS A 329 15.76 5.15 -8.54
C LYS A 329 14.69 4.09 -8.33
N PHE A 330 13.41 4.47 -8.20
CA PHE A 330 12.35 3.57 -7.79
C PHE A 330 11.22 3.47 -8.82
N GLN A 331 10.77 2.26 -9.09
CA GLN A 331 9.62 2.02 -9.99
C GLN A 331 8.30 2.48 -9.37
N ASP A 332 8.19 2.43 -8.05
CA ASP A 332 7.09 2.87 -7.20
C ASP A 332 7.29 4.30 -6.68
N ALA A 333 8.03 5.14 -7.41
CA ALA A 333 8.37 6.52 -7.00
C ALA A 333 7.15 7.35 -6.59
N ARG A 334 6.01 7.11 -7.23
CA ARG A 334 4.77 7.80 -6.95
C ARG A 334 4.22 7.50 -5.56
N GLU A 335 4.20 6.23 -5.15
CA GLU A 335 3.76 5.82 -3.81
C GLU A 335 4.71 6.40 -2.76
N ARG A 336 6.02 6.34 -3.01
CA ARG A 336 7.04 6.92 -2.12
C ARG A 336 6.95 8.43 -1.98
N ARG A 337 6.51 9.14 -3.02
CA ARG A 337 6.22 10.58 -2.93
C ARG A 337 5.11 10.88 -1.94
N MET A 338 4.03 10.08 -1.95
CA MET A 338 2.93 10.22 -1.01
C MET A 338 3.40 9.96 0.44
N ASP A 339 4.28 8.96 0.63
CA ASP A 339 4.91 8.70 1.92
C ASP A 339 5.76 9.88 2.41
N VAL A 340 6.54 10.51 1.51
CA VAL A 340 7.35 11.69 1.84
C VAL A 340 6.47 12.90 2.16
N GLU A 341 5.43 13.15 1.39
CA GLU A 341 4.45 14.22 1.66
C GLU A 341 3.80 14.01 3.02
N ARG A 342 3.47 12.77 3.36
CA ARG A 342 2.95 12.41 4.68
C ARG A 342 3.95 12.66 5.78
N MET A 343 5.21 12.32 5.58
CA MET A 343 6.27 12.60 6.54
C MET A 343 6.46 14.11 6.78
N ILE A 344 6.33 14.93 5.73
CA ILE A 344 6.35 16.40 5.87
C ILE A 344 5.21 16.89 6.77
N GLU A 345 3.99 16.35 6.60
CA GLU A 345 2.83 16.71 7.41
C GLU A 345 3.03 16.35 8.89
N ILE A 346 3.54 15.13 9.15
CA ILE A 346 3.84 14.68 10.51
C ILE A 346 4.93 15.54 11.12
N ALA A 347 6.02 15.77 10.40
CA ALA A 347 7.13 16.60 10.86
C ALA A 347 6.71 18.06 11.16
N GLY A 348 5.65 18.56 10.50
CA GLY A 348 5.08 19.88 10.76
C GLY A 348 4.46 20.06 12.15
N ARG A 349 4.28 18.99 12.90
CA ARG A 349 3.76 19.01 14.29
C ARG A 349 4.86 19.18 15.33
N TYR A 350 6.12 18.98 14.93
CA TYR A 350 7.28 19.07 15.79
C TYR A 350 7.99 20.41 15.59
N LYS A 351 8.46 20.97 16.70
CA LYS A 351 9.21 22.24 16.67
C LYS A 351 10.69 22.03 16.41
N SER A 352 11.22 20.86 16.79
CA SER A 352 12.63 20.52 16.65
C SER A 352 12.82 19.17 15.97
N ILE A 353 14.01 18.97 15.36
CA ILE A 353 14.41 17.68 14.81
C ILE A 353 14.50 16.63 15.93
N SER A 354 15.01 17.03 17.12
CA SER A 354 15.16 16.15 18.28
C SER A 354 13.83 15.53 18.69
N ASP A 355 12.78 16.35 18.86
CA ASP A 355 11.45 15.88 19.25
C ASP A 355 10.89 14.85 18.25
N LEU A 356 11.04 15.12 16.95
CA LEU A 356 10.62 14.19 15.89
C LEU A 356 11.39 12.87 15.93
N LEU A 357 12.73 12.96 16.06
CA LEU A 357 13.57 11.78 16.07
C LEU A 357 13.39 10.94 17.36
N GLU A 358 13.12 11.56 18.50
CA GLU A 358 12.84 10.86 19.76
C GLU A 358 11.53 10.07 19.66
N ASP A 359 10.46 10.65 19.15
CA ASP A 359 9.18 9.95 18.95
C ASP A 359 9.30 8.78 17.99
N LEU A 360 10.05 8.96 16.89
CA LEU A 360 10.31 7.87 15.94
C LEU A 360 11.24 6.78 16.49
N ALA A 361 12.21 7.14 17.36
CA ALA A 361 13.11 6.18 17.99
C ALA A 361 12.42 5.29 19.04
N VAL A 362 11.35 5.77 19.67
CA VAL A 362 10.52 4.93 20.56
C VAL A 362 9.94 3.76 19.78
N SER A 363 9.43 4.00 18.58
CA SER A 363 8.91 2.96 17.70
C SER A 363 9.99 1.93 17.32
N GLU A 364 11.20 2.37 16.98
CA GLU A 364 12.32 1.45 16.62
C GLU A 364 12.76 0.56 17.80
N LYS A 365 12.80 1.07 19.05
CA LYS A 365 13.22 0.29 20.24
C LYS A 365 12.21 -0.81 20.59
N ILE A 366 10.93 -0.52 20.50
CA ILE A 366 9.85 -1.47 20.76
C ILE A 366 9.93 -2.64 19.79
N ASP A 367 10.40 -2.42 18.57
CA ASP A 367 10.55 -3.46 17.54
C ASP A 367 11.66 -4.45 17.85
N ILE A 368 12.82 -3.98 18.29
CA ILE A 368 13.95 -4.83 18.67
C ILE A 368 13.57 -5.73 19.86
N GLU A 369 12.79 -5.21 20.81
CA GLU A 369 12.28 -5.99 21.94
C GLU A 369 11.25 -7.03 21.49
N ARG A 370 10.40 -6.73 20.49
CA ARG A 370 9.39 -7.65 19.95
C ARG A 370 9.99 -8.76 19.09
N GLU A 371 11.02 -8.48 18.29
CA GLU A 371 11.72 -9.53 17.52
C GLU A 371 12.43 -10.55 18.40
N SER A 372 12.78 -10.18 19.62
CA SER A 372 13.46 -11.04 20.60
C SER A 372 12.52 -11.77 21.56
N ALA A 373 11.24 -11.41 21.60
CA ALA A 373 10.23 -12.01 22.47
C ALA A 373 9.49 -13.19 21.80
N GLU A 374 8.94 -14.11 22.59
CA GLU A 374 7.96 -15.10 22.09
C GLU A 374 6.80 -14.38 21.38
N LYS A 375 6.36 -14.95 20.24
CA LYS A 375 5.30 -14.39 19.40
C LYS A 375 4.04 -14.11 20.22
N GLN A 376 3.83 -12.86 20.61
CA GLN A 376 2.64 -12.46 21.34
C GLN A 376 1.48 -12.18 20.36
N PRO A 377 0.22 -12.44 20.76
CA PRO A 377 -0.95 -12.06 19.97
C PRO A 377 -0.89 -10.58 19.57
N SER A 378 -1.21 -10.27 18.33
CA SER A 378 -1.04 -8.93 17.78
C SER A 378 -2.15 -8.54 16.82
N VAL A 379 -2.53 -7.27 16.85
CA VAL A 379 -3.51 -6.69 15.91
C VAL A 379 -2.93 -6.66 14.51
N VAL A 380 -3.74 -6.98 13.50
CA VAL A 380 -3.32 -7.00 12.10
C VAL A 380 -3.52 -5.62 11.45
N LEU A 381 -2.46 -5.04 10.92
CA LEU A 381 -2.50 -3.83 10.10
C LEU A 381 -2.14 -4.22 8.66
N THR A 382 -3.04 -3.96 7.71
CA THR A 382 -2.83 -4.42 6.33
C THR A 382 -3.55 -3.55 5.29
N THR A 383 -3.05 -3.58 4.05
CA THR A 383 -3.81 -2.99 2.93
C THR A 383 -5.02 -3.86 2.58
N VAL A 384 -6.08 -3.24 2.04
CA VAL A 384 -7.27 -3.98 1.58
C VAL A 384 -6.90 -5.05 0.55
N HIS A 385 -5.91 -4.80 -0.31
CA HIS A 385 -5.46 -5.77 -1.31
C HIS A 385 -4.93 -7.07 -0.68
N GLN A 386 -4.18 -6.96 0.41
CA GLN A 386 -3.65 -8.13 1.11
C GLN A 386 -4.66 -8.77 2.07
N ALA A 387 -5.68 -8.01 2.48
CA ALA A 387 -6.79 -8.51 3.28
C ALA A 387 -7.73 -9.44 2.49
N LYS A 388 -7.65 -9.45 1.15
CA LYS A 388 -8.49 -10.32 0.33
C LYS A 388 -8.26 -11.79 0.68
N GLY A 389 -9.35 -12.53 0.89
CA GLY A 389 -9.32 -13.92 1.35
C GLY A 389 -9.24 -14.10 2.86
N LEU A 390 -8.93 -13.05 3.63
CA LEU A 390 -8.89 -13.07 5.10
C LEU A 390 -10.19 -12.54 5.70
N GLU A 391 -10.36 -12.69 7.02
CA GLU A 391 -11.56 -12.25 7.76
C GLU A 391 -11.28 -12.12 9.25
N TRP A 392 -11.88 -11.12 9.90
CA TRP A 392 -11.67 -10.81 11.33
C TRP A 392 -12.96 -10.52 12.05
N GLU A 393 -12.97 -10.69 13.36
CA GLU A 393 -14.13 -10.35 14.21
C GLU A 393 -14.37 -8.84 14.20
N VAL A 394 -13.30 -8.06 14.33
CA VAL A 394 -13.34 -6.60 14.35
C VAL A 394 -12.53 -6.05 13.19
N VAL A 395 -13.13 -5.19 12.38
CA VAL A 395 -12.47 -4.52 11.26
C VAL A 395 -12.63 -3.02 11.37
N PHE A 396 -11.51 -2.31 11.29
CA PHE A 396 -11.44 -0.87 11.09
C PHE A 396 -11.00 -0.56 9.66
N ILE A 397 -11.63 0.39 8.99
CA ILE A 397 -11.24 0.87 7.66
C ILE A 397 -10.86 2.33 7.79
N LEU A 398 -9.58 2.67 7.59
CA LEU A 398 -9.04 4.01 7.79
C LEU A 398 -9.24 4.91 6.56
N ALA A 399 -9.30 6.21 6.83
CA ALA A 399 -9.20 7.29 5.86
C ALA A 399 -10.18 7.16 4.68
N VAL A 400 -11.44 6.82 4.95
CA VAL A 400 -12.48 6.71 3.91
C VAL A 400 -12.97 8.11 3.52
N ASN A 401 -12.09 8.84 2.84
CA ASN A 401 -12.32 10.21 2.36
C ASN A 401 -12.08 10.29 0.86
N PRO A 402 -12.81 11.12 0.10
CA PRO A 402 -12.50 11.39 -1.30
C PRO A 402 -11.06 11.91 -1.46
N GLY A 403 -10.25 11.19 -2.24
CA GLY A 403 -8.84 11.50 -2.45
C GLY A 403 -7.88 10.57 -1.73
N ASP A 404 -8.26 10.01 -0.59
CA ASP A 404 -7.54 8.98 0.15
C ASP A 404 -8.11 7.58 -0.19
N PHE A 405 -9.38 7.38 0.10
CA PHE A 405 -10.16 6.20 -0.26
C PHE A 405 -11.61 6.60 -0.58
N PRO A 406 -11.99 6.71 -1.87
CA PRO A 406 -11.24 6.33 -3.08
C PRO A 406 -10.02 7.23 -3.35
N ASN A 407 -8.99 6.60 -3.95
CA ASN A 407 -7.73 7.28 -4.24
C ASN A 407 -7.91 8.34 -5.34
N SER A 408 -7.31 9.53 -5.15
CA SER A 408 -7.44 10.66 -6.08
C SER A 408 -7.03 10.34 -7.51
N MET A 409 -6.02 9.49 -7.69
CA MET A 409 -5.55 9.14 -9.03
C MET A 409 -6.46 8.15 -9.73
N ALA A 410 -7.03 7.20 -8.99
CA ALA A 410 -8.04 6.31 -9.54
C ALA A 410 -9.25 7.11 -10.05
N ILE A 411 -9.64 8.16 -9.32
CA ILE A 411 -10.71 9.09 -9.75
C ILE A 411 -10.31 9.81 -11.06
N ILE A 412 -9.08 10.32 -11.15
CA ILE A 412 -8.58 11.04 -12.33
C ILE A 412 -8.43 10.11 -13.54
N GLU A 413 -8.00 8.89 -13.35
CA GLU A 413 -7.79 7.89 -14.40
C GLU A 413 -9.09 7.19 -14.82
N GLY A 414 -10.21 7.48 -14.13
CA GLY A 414 -11.53 6.90 -14.43
C GLY A 414 -11.69 5.45 -13.96
N SER A 415 -10.88 5.01 -12.99
CA SER A 415 -10.93 3.67 -12.39
C SER A 415 -11.69 3.63 -11.05
N LEU A 416 -12.72 4.46 -10.90
CA LEU A 416 -13.54 4.52 -9.70
C LEU A 416 -14.21 3.17 -9.39
N SER A 417 -14.63 2.43 -10.40
CA SER A 417 -15.24 1.11 -10.24
C SER A 417 -14.29 0.10 -9.54
N GLU A 418 -12.97 0.19 -9.76
CA GLU A 418 -12.01 -0.63 -9.02
C GLU A 418 -11.92 -0.19 -7.55
N GLU A 419 -11.96 1.11 -7.26
CA GLU A 419 -11.98 1.61 -5.87
C GLU A 419 -13.28 1.20 -5.14
N GLU A 420 -14.42 1.15 -5.82
CA GLU A 420 -15.69 0.62 -5.27
C GLU A 420 -15.56 -0.87 -4.92
N ARG A 421 -14.89 -1.66 -5.77
CA ARG A 421 -14.59 -3.07 -5.45
C ARG A 421 -13.62 -3.21 -4.29
N ILE A 422 -12.60 -2.34 -4.18
CA ILE A 422 -11.68 -2.33 -3.04
C ILE A 422 -12.45 -2.03 -1.75
N PHE A 423 -13.36 -1.06 -1.76
CA PHE A 423 -14.20 -0.75 -0.61
C PHE A 423 -15.14 -1.90 -0.25
N TYR A 424 -15.77 -2.51 -1.25
CA TYR A 424 -16.58 -3.72 -1.06
C TYR A 424 -15.78 -4.84 -0.41
N VAL A 425 -14.56 -5.12 -0.88
CA VAL A 425 -13.67 -6.11 -0.28
C VAL A 425 -13.38 -5.76 1.18
N ALA A 426 -13.04 -4.50 1.50
CA ALA A 426 -12.73 -4.08 2.86
C ALA A 426 -13.89 -4.35 3.82
N VAL A 427 -15.10 -3.94 3.47
CA VAL A 427 -16.31 -4.14 4.28
C VAL A 427 -16.62 -5.64 4.47
N THR A 428 -16.44 -6.45 3.42
CA THR A 428 -16.71 -7.90 3.47
C THR A 428 -15.71 -8.69 4.34
N ARG A 429 -14.68 -8.06 4.90
CA ARG A 429 -13.72 -8.73 5.81
C ARG A 429 -14.23 -8.85 7.24
N ALA A 430 -15.22 -8.04 7.63
CA ALA A 430 -15.75 -7.98 8.97
C ALA A 430 -16.74 -9.12 9.26
N LYS A 431 -16.62 -9.72 10.46
CA LYS A 431 -17.55 -10.72 10.99
C LYS A 431 -18.60 -10.09 11.92
N ASP A 432 -18.16 -9.41 12.97
CA ASP A 432 -19.01 -8.96 14.08
C ASP A 432 -19.05 -7.44 14.20
N TYR A 433 -17.90 -6.76 14.09
CA TYR A 433 -17.79 -5.33 14.28
C TYR A 433 -17.12 -4.68 13.07
N LEU A 434 -17.70 -3.58 12.60
CA LEU A 434 -17.18 -2.79 11.49
C LEU A 434 -17.16 -1.31 11.85
N TYR A 435 -15.98 -0.71 11.75
CA TYR A 435 -15.74 0.73 11.92
C TYR A 435 -15.20 1.33 10.64
N ILE A 436 -15.86 2.34 10.12
CA ILE A 436 -15.44 3.10 8.94
C ILE A 436 -15.01 4.49 9.42
N LEU A 437 -13.74 4.81 9.26
CA LEU A 437 -13.14 6.06 9.74
C LEU A 437 -13.07 7.08 8.62
N ARG A 438 -13.53 8.31 8.90
CA ARG A 438 -13.46 9.44 7.97
C ARG A 438 -13.21 10.77 8.69
N GLN A 439 -12.69 11.75 7.95
CA GLN A 439 -12.53 13.10 8.47
C GLN A 439 -13.83 13.91 8.31
N LYS A 440 -14.13 14.75 9.31
CA LYS A 440 -15.28 15.65 9.30
C LYS A 440 -15.27 16.57 8.08
N GLY A 441 -16.42 16.65 7.42
CA GLY A 441 -16.61 17.50 6.24
C GLY A 441 -15.96 16.96 4.96
N GLY A 442 -15.54 15.68 4.91
CA GLY A 442 -15.01 15.05 3.70
C GLY A 442 -13.87 15.87 3.08
N ARG A 443 -12.99 16.44 3.90
CA ARG A 443 -11.91 17.32 3.42
C ARG A 443 -10.91 16.54 2.60
N SER A 444 -11.05 16.67 1.29
CA SER A 444 -9.95 16.32 0.38
C SER A 444 -8.75 17.18 0.72
N ARG A 445 -7.61 16.54 1.00
CA ARG A 445 -6.35 17.26 1.19
C ARG A 445 -6.01 18.02 -0.09
N PRO A 446 -5.58 19.30 0.00
CA PRO A 446 -5.02 19.97 -1.14
C PRO A 446 -3.71 19.28 -1.51
N MET A 447 -3.65 18.60 -2.63
CA MET A 447 -2.37 18.24 -3.25
C MET A 447 -1.59 19.54 -3.52
N ILE A 448 -0.31 19.57 -3.15
CA ILE A 448 0.61 20.67 -3.46
C ILE A 448 0.63 20.82 -5.00
N GLY A 449 -0.04 21.85 -5.52
CA GLY A 449 0.04 22.24 -6.92
C GLY A 449 -1.23 22.16 -7.77
N ASN A 450 -2.27 21.41 -7.40
CA ASN A 450 -3.54 21.40 -8.13
C ASN A 450 -4.73 21.17 -7.19
N ARG A 451 -5.62 22.15 -7.09
CA ARG A 451 -6.90 22.03 -6.39
C ARG A 451 -7.85 21.19 -7.23
N TYR A 452 -7.91 19.89 -7.00
CA TYR A 452 -9.01 19.09 -7.52
C TYR A 452 -10.21 19.23 -6.58
N VAL A 453 -11.32 19.74 -7.11
CA VAL A 453 -12.59 19.74 -6.41
C VAL A 453 -13.22 18.36 -6.62
N PHE A 454 -13.13 17.49 -5.59
CA PHE A 454 -13.86 16.23 -5.62
C PHE A 454 -15.37 16.50 -5.49
N ARG A 455 -16.15 15.86 -6.33
CA ARG A 455 -17.62 15.94 -6.28
C ARG A 455 -18.14 14.96 -5.23
N SER A 456 -19.27 15.26 -4.62
CA SER A 456 -19.96 14.38 -3.67
C SER A 456 -20.18 12.94 -4.19
N GLY A 457 -20.23 12.74 -5.49
CA GLY A 457 -20.35 11.41 -6.11
C GLY A 457 -19.15 10.47 -5.91
N HIS A 458 -18.02 10.95 -5.40
CA HIS A 458 -16.84 10.15 -5.10
C HIS A 458 -16.69 9.81 -3.61
N ASP A 459 -17.65 10.22 -2.78
CA ASP A 459 -17.64 9.93 -1.35
C ASP A 459 -18.41 8.64 -1.09
N PHE A 460 -17.69 7.58 -0.68
CA PHE A 460 -18.30 6.29 -0.41
C PHE A 460 -19.27 6.34 0.77
N VAL A 461 -18.94 7.10 1.81
CA VAL A 461 -19.77 7.18 3.01
C VAL A 461 -21.06 7.95 2.76
N GLU A 462 -21.03 9.00 1.94
CA GLU A 462 -22.24 9.77 1.59
C GLU A 462 -23.23 8.95 0.72
N LYS A 463 -22.75 7.89 0.07
CA LYS A 463 -23.60 6.96 -0.69
C LYS A 463 -24.30 5.92 0.18
N LEU A 464 -23.84 5.70 1.42
CA LEU A 464 -24.40 4.69 2.31
C LEU A 464 -25.79 5.11 2.82
N PRO A 465 -26.78 4.18 2.87
CA PRO A 465 -28.05 4.43 3.52
C PRO A 465 -27.86 4.71 5.02
N LYS A 466 -28.50 5.74 5.53
CA LYS A 466 -28.33 6.22 6.90
C LYS A 466 -28.84 5.25 7.97
N ASP A 467 -29.65 4.32 7.61
CA ASP A 467 -30.22 3.26 8.47
C ASP A 467 -29.31 2.02 8.58
N CYS A 468 -28.27 1.90 7.74
CA CYS A 468 -27.34 0.78 7.77
C CYS A 468 -26.13 0.98 8.69
N PHE A 469 -25.97 2.15 9.32
CA PHE A 469 -24.84 2.44 10.20
C PHE A 469 -25.18 3.50 11.25
N GLU A 470 -24.46 3.49 12.35
CA GLU A 470 -24.44 4.57 13.33
C GLU A 470 -23.35 5.58 12.98
N ARG A 471 -23.66 6.89 13.11
CA ARG A 471 -22.66 7.95 12.95
C ARG A 471 -22.17 8.41 14.31
N TRP A 472 -20.88 8.27 14.55
CA TRP A 472 -20.24 8.73 15.78
C TRP A 472 -19.39 9.95 15.48
N ASP A 473 -19.66 11.02 16.22
CA ASP A 473 -18.84 12.22 16.22
C ASP A 473 -17.77 12.06 17.28
N VAL A 474 -16.53 11.83 16.85
CA VAL A 474 -15.40 11.73 17.77
C VAL A 474 -14.96 13.15 18.10
N SER A 475 -15.22 13.58 19.31
CA SER A 475 -14.70 14.83 19.87
C SER A 475 -14.02 14.53 21.19
N TRP A 476 -12.74 14.85 21.28
CA TRP A 476 -12.04 14.83 22.53
C TRP A 476 -12.19 16.20 23.19
N ASP A 477 -12.81 16.25 24.35
CA ASP A 477 -12.69 17.41 25.24
C ASP A 477 -11.27 17.39 25.82
N PHE A 478 -10.40 18.27 25.28
CA PHE A 478 -9.07 18.53 25.81
C PHE A 478 -9.14 19.41 27.05
#